data_52e2b60df025540253d8606bf6dd5a34
#
_entry.id   52e2b60df025540253d8606bf6dd5a34
#
_cell.length_a   1.000
_cell.length_b   1.000
_cell.length_c   1.000
_cell.angle_alpha   90.00
_cell.angle_beta   90.00
_cell.angle_gamma   90.00
#
_symmetry.space_group_name_H-M   'P 1'
#
loop_
_entity.id
_entity.type
_entity.pdbx_description
1 polymer ?
#
loop_
_entity_poly.entity_id
_entity_poly.type
_entity_poly.pdbx_seq_one_letter_code
_entity_poly.pdbx_strand_id
1 'polypeptide(L)'
;MQGDVSPQKNSLDGGKRNSMKKTLHSILTVFLSMVLLCTGVLPAFAVDEGVSTYMTNCDTTSMSFTVVDGEAHFAVTYYAREDTFTQAKLTVQIQKKFLVFFWKDVADEWVGYCTDLDGLFADSIPVDQTGTYRAIFKLEIFGTTDTDVIEDTINSVAS
;
A
#
# COMPACT_ATOMS: atom_id res chain seq x y z
N MET A 1 14.92 -84.13 25.55
CA MET A 1 14.71 -83.60 24.22
C MET A 1 14.49 -82.09 24.37
N GLN A 2 15.51 -81.34 24.12
CA GLN A 2 15.52 -79.89 24.22
C GLN A 2 15.27 -79.31 22.84
N GLY A 3 14.20 -78.56 22.66
CA GLY A 3 13.88 -77.84 21.43
C GLY A 3 14.37 -76.39 21.53
N ASP A 4 15.34 -76.09 20.73
CA ASP A 4 15.97 -74.82 20.59
C ASP A 4 15.05 -73.90 19.70
N VAL A 5 14.57 -72.80 20.25
CA VAL A 5 13.76 -71.80 19.52
C VAL A 5 14.59 -70.52 19.31
N SER A 6 15.15 -70.39 18.11
CA SER A 6 15.80 -69.16 17.65
C SER A 6 14.81 -68.02 17.48
N PRO A 7 15.11 -66.81 17.94
CA PRO A 7 14.27 -65.63 17.67
C PRO A 7 14.56 -65.09 16.29
N GLN A 8 13.50 -64.97 15.47
CA GLN A 8 13.49 -64.34 14.18
C GLN A 8 13.55 -62.78 14.34
N LYS A 9 14.64 -62.21 13.89
CA LYS A 9 14.92 -60.79 13.91
C LYS A 9 14.16 -60.12 12.78
N ASN A 10 13.04 -59.41 13.08
CA ASN A 10 12.26 -58.65 12.11
C ASN A 10 13.06 -57.43 11.63
N SER A 11 13.58 -57.48 10.41
CA SER A 11 14.24 -56.42 9.68
C SER A 11 13.21 -55.64 8.84
N LEU A 12 12.37 -54.81 9.47
CA LEU A 12 11.35 -54.01 8.76
C LEU A 12 11.44 -52.50 9.00
N ASP A 13 12.54 -51.99 9.58
CA ASP A 13 12.59 -50.57 9.97
C ASP A 13 13.52 -49.69 9.09
N GLY A 14 14.20 -50.23 8.09
CA GLY A 14 15.15 -49.48 7.24
C GLY A 14 14.52 -48.71 6.07
N GLY A 15 13.38 -49.16 5.57
CA GLY A 15 12.79 -48.59 4.34
C GLY A 15 12.03 -47.28 4.54
N LYS A 16 11.39 -47.11 5.68
CA LYS A 16 10.52 -45.97 5.95
C LYS A 16 11.28 -44.68 6.25
N ARG A 17 12.44 -44.78 6.90
CA ARG A 17 13.28 -43.59 7.22
C ARG A 17 13.95 -42.97 5.99
N ASN A 18 14.33 -43.78 5.00
CA ASN A 18 14.97 -43.28 3.78
C ASN A 18 13.97 -42.60 2.82
N SER A 19 12.71 -43.07 2.78
CA SER A 19 11.65 -42.44 1.99
C SER A 19 11.31 -41.06 2.55
N MET A 20 11.16 -40.90 3.85
CA MET A 20 10.84 -39.65 4.52
C MET A 20 11.94 -38.59 4.34
N LYS A 21 13.22 -39.00 4.37
CA LYS A 21 14.34 -38.08 4.12
C LYS A 21 14.36 -37.57 2.68
N LYS A 22 14.07 -38.41 1.69
CA LYS A 22 13.99 -37.99 0.28
C LYS A 22 12.84 -37.05 0.02
N THR A 23 11.68 -37.28 0.63
CA THR A 23 10.51 -36.39 0.52
C THR A 23 10.77 -35.02 1.18
N LEU A 24 11.41 -34.99 2.34
CA LEU A 24 11.75 -33.76 3.04
C LEU A 24 12.77 -32.93 2.25
N HIS A 25 13.79 -33.54 1.63
CA HIS A 25 14.75 -32.85 0.77
C HIS A 25 14.07 -32.26 -0.48
N SER A 26 13.16 -33.00 -1.10
CA SER A 26 12.43 -32.56 -2.27
C SER A 26 11.54 -31.35 -1.96
N ILE A 27 10.83 -31.35 -0.81
CA ILE A 27 10.00 -30.21 -0.36
C ILE A 27 10.88 -28.99 -0.05
N LEU A 28 12.01 -29.19 0.62
CA LEU A 28 12.94 -28.10 0.95
C LEU A 28 13.55 -27.47 -0.31
N THR A 29 13.88 -28.29 -1.33
CA THR A 29 14.43 -27.78 -2.60
C THR A 29 13.39 -26.97 -3.37
N VAL A 30 12.13 -27.39 -3.42
CA VAL A 30 11.04 -26.64 -4.07
C VAL A 30 10.78 -25.33 -3.33
N PHE A 31 10.80 -25.34 -2.00
CA PHE A 31 10.62 -24.11 -1.20
C PHE A 31 11.77 -23.11 -1.41
N LEU A 32 13.01 -23.60 -1.45
CA LEU A 32 14.19 -22.76 -1.67
C LEU A 32 14.21 -22.17 -3.10
N SER A 33 13.80 -22.94 -4.13
CA SER A 33 13.69 -22.43 -5.49
C SER A 33 12.58 -21.40 -5.63
N MET A 34 11.46 -21.54 -4.92
CA MET A 34 10.36 -20.57 -4.92
C MET A 34 10.77 -19.26 -4.24
N VAL A 35 11.54 -19.32 -3.16
CA VAL A 35 12.10 -18.13 -2.48
C VAL A 35 13.12 -17.42 -3.38
N LEU A 36 13.96 -18.14 -4.13
CA LEU A 36 14.91 -17.53 -5.07
C LEU A 36 14.21 -16.85 -6.26
N LEU A 37 13.09 -17.40 -6.73
CA LEU A 37 12.30 -16.78 -7.79
C LEU A 37 11.62 -15.48 -7.33
N CYS A 38 11.26 -15.38 -6.04
CA CYS A 38 10.69 -14.15 -5.47
C CYS A 38 11.73 -13.05 -5.22
N THR A 39 13.02 -13.38 -5.09
CA THR A 39 14.09 -12.38 -4.88
C THR A 39 14.68 -11.83 -6.18
N GLY A 40 14.34 -12.41 -7.33
CA GLY A 40 14.87 -12.03 -8.64
C GLY A 40 14.14 -10.88 -9.33
N VAL A 41 12.98 -10.46 -8.83
CA VAL A 41 12.29 -9.26 -9.30
C VAL A 41 12.48 -8.18 -8.24
N LEU A 42 13.67 -7.59 -8.19
CA LEU A 42 13.75 -6.20 -7.74
C LEU A 42 12.91 -5.43 -8.76
N PRO A 43 11.77 -4.83 -8.39
CA PRO A 43 11.24 -3.78 -9.22
C PRO A 43 12.41 -2.81 -9.34
N ALA A 44 12.94 -2.62 -10.55
CA ALA A 44 13.62 -1.40 -10.86
C ALA A 44 12.59 -0.34 -10.44
N PHE A 45 12.81 0.29 -9.29
CA PHE A 45 12.23 1.58 -9.05
C PHE A 45 12.84 2.41 -10.16
N ALA A 46 12.13 2.49 -11.30
CA ALA A 46 12.25 3.62 -12.14
C ALA A 46 12.05 4.76 -11.13
N VAL A 47 13.10 5.45 -10.80
CA VAL A 47 13.00 6.83 -10.37
C VAL A 47 12.25 7.41 -11.54
N ASP A 48 10.94 7.55 -11.36
CA ASP A 48 10.12 8.36 -12.21
C ASP A 48 10.83 9.72 -12.13
N GLU A 49 11.70 9.98 -13.10
CA GLU A 49 12.17 11.34 -13.34
C GLU A 49 10.88 12.07 -13.63
N GLY A 50 10.37 12.72 -12.55
CA GLY A 50 9.04 13.27 -12.47
C GLY A 50 8.72 13.87 -13.82
N VAL A 51 7.80 13.26 -14.53
CA VAL A 51 7.11 13.92 -15.61
C VAL A 51 6.59 15.16 -14.93
N SER A 52 7.32 16.27 -15.14
CA SER A 52 6.84 17.59 -14.76
C SER A 52 5.55 17.74 -15.54
N THR A 53 4.47 17.34 -14.89
CA THR A 53 3.13 17.57 -15.43
C THR A 53 3.06 19.08 -15.53
N TYR A 54 3.13 19.58 -16.75
CA TYR A 54 3.05 21.02 -16.99
C TYR A 54 1.66 21.44 -16.54
N MET A 55 1.58 22.01 -15.32
CA MET A 55 0.33 22.48 -14.76
C MET A 55 -0.06 23.76 -15.50
N THR A 56 -1.19 23.71 -16.16
CA THR A 56 -1.73 24.82 -16.96
C THR A 56 -2.56 25.75 -16.10
N ASN A 57 -3.31 25.21 -15.15
CA ASN A 57 -4.32 25.92 -14.36
C ASN A 57 -3.89 26.14 -12.90
N CYS A 58 -2.78 25.55 -12.46
CA CYS A 58 -2.30 25.61 -11.08
C CYS A 58 -0.82 25.97 -11.02
N ASP A 59 -0.44 26.90 -10.14
CA ASP A 59 0.95 27.30 -9.93
C ASP A 59 1.62 26.53 -8.80
N THR A 60 0.92 26.28 -7.69
CA THR A 60 1.45 25.57 -6.53
C THR A 60 0.38 24.76 -5.83
N THR A 61 0.81 23.63 -5.23
CA THR A 61 -0.02 22.81 -4.36
C THR A 61 0.79 22.34 -3.15
N SER A 62 0.11 22.12 -2.02
CA SER A 62 0.68 21.46 -0.86
C SER A 62 -0.35 20.52 -0.25
N MET A 63 0.05 19.30 0.08
CA MET A 63 -0.81 18.29 0.69
C MET A 63 -0.19 17.83 2.01
N SER A 64 -1.02 17.63 3.03
CA SER A 64 -0.60 17.12 4.33
C SER A 64 -1.61 16.13 4.88
N PHE A 65 -1.10 15.15 5.65
CA PHE A 65 -1.89 14.12 6.30
C PHE A 65 -1.24 13.69 7.61
N THR A 66 -1.99 13.69 8.70
CA THR A 66 -1.55 13.24 10.02
C THR A 66 -2.67 12.48 10.74
N VAL A 67 -2.31 11.53 11.60
CA VAL A 67 -3.26 10.84 12.48
C VAL A 67 -2.84 11.05 13.92
N VAL A 68 -3.66 11.77 14.68
CA VAL A 68 -3.41 12.14 16.08
C VAL A 68 -4.70 11.98 16.88
N ASP A 69 -4.60 11.43 18.10
CA ASP A 69 -5.72 11.30 19.04
C ASP A 69 -6.98 10.60 18.48
N GLY A 70 -6.79 9.69 17.51
CA GLY A 70 -7.90 8.97 16.88
C GLY A 70 -8.63 9.75 15.80
N GLU A 71 -8.02 10.80 15.28
CA GLU A 71 -8.51 11.56 14.13
C GLU A 71 -7.46 11.61 13.00
N ALA A 72 -7.90 11.38 11.79
CA ALA A 72 -7.12 11.52 10.58
C ALA A 72 -7.39 12.93 9.99
N HIS A 73 -6.44 13.82 10.16
CA HIS A 73 -6.49 15.20 9.67
C HIS A 73 -5.82 15.28 8.31
N PHE A 74 -6.45 15.96 7.37
CA PHE A 74 -5.83 16.28 6.10
C PHE A 74 -6.04 17.76 5.76
N ALA A 75 -5.07 18.31 5.02
CA ALA A 75 -5.20 19.63 4.44
C ALA A 75 -4.52 19.67 3.08
N VAL A 76 -5.17 20.34 2.13
CA VAL A 76 -4.67 20.60 0.78
C VAL A 76 -4.85 22.06 0.47
N THR A 77 -3.75 22.74 0.11
CA THR A 77 -3.78 24.10 -0.41
C THR A 77 -3.39 24.10 -1.88
N TYR A 78 -3.96 25.00 -2.65
CA TYR A 78 -3.59 25.23 -4.04
C TYR A 78 -3.68 26.72 -4.36
N TYR A 79 -2.90 27.15 -5.36
CA TYR A 79 -3.00 28.46 -5.96
C TYR A 79 -3.20 28.28 -7.47
N ALA A 80 -4.37 28.67 -7.94
CA ALA A 80 -4.77 28.52 -9.34
C ALA A 80 -4.47 29.79 -10.15
N ARG A 81 -4.39 29.66 -11.47
CA ARG A 81 -4.17 30.78 -12.38
C ARG A 81 -5.47 31.51 -12.71
N GLU A 82 -5.48 32.80 -12.50
CA GLU A 82 -6.68 33.64 -12.64
C GLU A 82 -7.29 33.59 -14.05
N ASP A 83 -6.46 33.49 -15.08
CA ASP A 83 -6.89 33.55 -16.47
C ASP A 83 -7.54 32.28 -17.00
N THR A 84 -7.31 31.16 -16.37
CA THR A 84 -7.80 29.86 -16.85
C THR A 84 -8.71 29.14 -15.86
N PHE A 85 -8.57 29.35 -14.56
CA PHE A 85 -9.26 28.63 -13.50
C PHE A 85 -10.77 28.77 -13.52
N THR A 86 -11.49 27.69 -13.25
CA THR A 86 -12.96 27.71 -13.10
C THR A 86 -13.40 27.08 -11.78
N GLN A 87 -12.81 25.97 -11.37
CA GLN A 87 -13.17 25.24 -10.14
C GLN A 87 -12.05 24.30 -9.75
N ALA A 88 -11.92 24.03 -8.46
CA ALA A 88 -11.15 22.90 -7.93
C ALA A 88 -12.06 21.84 -7.30
N LYS A 89 -11.68 20.56 -7.44
CA LYS A 89 -12.31 19.43 -6.76
C LYS A 89 -11.22 18.62 -6.08
N LEU A 90 -11.35 18.39 -4.79
CA LEU A 90 -10.50 17.47 -4.05
C LEU A 90 -11.29 16.21 -3.71
N THR A 91 -10.65 15.08 -3.95
CA THR A 91 -11.10 13.75 -3.52
C THR A 91 -10.05 13.16 -2.57
N VAL A 92 -10.46 12.67 -1.40
CA VAL A 92 -9.57 12.06 -0.41
C VAL A 92 -10.10 10.70 0.02
N GLN A 93 -9.28 9.66 -0.15
CA GLN A 93 -9.58 8.32 0.35
C GLN A 93 -8.61 7.96 1.46
N ILE A 94 -9.12 7.67 2.67
CA ILE A 94 -8.31 7.27 3.81
C ILE A 94 -8.36 5.76 3.98
N GLN A 95 -7.18 5.15 4.11
CA GLN A 95 -7.01 3.70 4.25
C GLN A 95 -6.15 3.37 5.46
N LYS A 96 -6.51 2.29 6.15
CA LYS A 96 -5.73 1.68 7.23
C LYS A 96 -4.98 0.46 6.70
N LYS A 97 -3.71 0.31 7.10
CA LYS A 97 -2.92 -0.87 6.78
C LYS A 97 -3.45 -2.08 7.53
N PHE A 98 -3.86 -3.08 6.76
CA PHE A 98 -4.30 -4.39 7.26
C PHE A 98 -3.31 -5.44 6.80
N LEU A 99 -2.61 -6.09 7.72
CA LEU A 99 -1.46 -6.96 7.44
C LEU A 99 -0.30 -6.21 6.74
N VAL A 100 0.70 -6.94 6.25
CA VAL A 100 1.94 -6.35 5.72
C VAL A 100 1.71 -5.59 4.41
N PHE A 101 0.78 -6.06 3.55
CA PHE A 101 0.64 -5.55 2.17
C PHE A 101 -0.77 -5.04 1.82
N PHE A 102 -1.75 -5.20 2.71
CA PHE A 102 -3.14 -4.87 2.38
C PHE A 102 -3.55 -3.56 3.04
N TRP A 103 -4.34 -2.78 2.31
CA TRP A 103 -4.96 -1.56 2.77
C TRP A 103 -6.48 -1.71 2.69
N LYS A 104 -7.19 -1.15 3.66
CA LYS A 104 -8.64 -1.17 3.74
C LYS A 104 -9.14 0.25 3.97
N ASP A 105 -10.16 0.64 3.23
CA ASP A 105 -10.83 1.92 3.42
C ASP A 105 -11.42 1.98 4.83
N VAL A 106 -11.25 3.11 5.51
CA VAL A 106 -11.76 3.34 6.87
C VAL A 106 -12.98 4.22 6.88
N ALA A 107 -13.23 4.95 5.81
CA ALA A 107 -14.39 5.81 5.62
C ALA A 107 -14.78 5.88 4.13
N ASP A 108 -15.94 6.42 3.86
CA ASP A 108 -16.32 6.79 2.50
C ASP A 108 -15.38 7.87 1.97
N GLU A 109 -15.29 7.97 0.65
CA GLU A 109 -14.49 8.97 -0.02
C GLU A 109 -14.98 10.39 0.33
N TRP A 110 -14.08 11.24 0.79
CA TRP A 110 -14.36 12.64 1.03
C TRP A 110 -14.23 13.43 -0.27
N VAL A 111 -15.19 14.30 -0.58
CA VAL A 111 -15.18 15.12 -1.79
C VAL A 111 -15.52 16.56 -1.44
N GLY A 112 -14.65 17.50 -1.84
CA GLY A 112 -14.86 18.93 -1.69
C GLY A 112 -14.73 19.67 -3.02
N TYR A 113 -15.40 20.83 -3.11
CA TYR A 113 -15.33 21.73 -4.25
C TYR A 113 -15.01 23.15 -3.80
N CYS A 114 -14.22 23.89 -4.57
CA CYS A 114 -13.85 25.27 -4.31
C CYS A 114 -13.78 26.05 -5.63
N THR A 115 -14.20 27.30 -5.62
CA THR A 115 -14.16 28.22 -6.77
C THR A 115 -13.21 29.39 -6.55
N ASP A 116 -12.53 29.44 -5.40
CA ASP A 116 -11.55 30.48 -5.09
C ASP A 116 -10.20 30.14 -5.72
N LEU A 117 -9.50 31.15 -6.22
CA LEU A 117 -8.16 31.02 -6.81
C LEU A 117 -7.12 30.52 -5.81
N ASP A 118 -7.25 30.94 -4.55
CA ASP A 118 -6.41 30.52 -3.42
C ASP A 118 -7.28 29.68 -2.49
N GLY A 119 -7.20 28.35 -2.65
CA GLY A 119 -8.11 27.42 -2.00
C GLY A 119 -7.44 26.59 -0.90
N LEU A 120 -8.23 26.33 0.16
CA LEU A 120 -7.90 25.41 1.24
C LEU A 120 -9.03 24.38 1.41
N PHE A 121 -8.68 23.11 1.27
CA PHE A 121 -9.49 22.00 1.74
C PHE A 121 -8.88 21.46 3.03
N ALA A 122 -9.65 21.38 4.10
CA ALA A 122 -9.21 20.77 5.35
C ALA A 122 -10.38 20.13 6.07
N ASP A 123 -10.17 18.90 6.57
CA ASP A 123 -11.16 18.19 7.37
C ASP A 123 -10.48 17.15 8.25
N SER A 124 -11.26 16.52 9.15
CA SER A 124 -10.82 15.38 9.95
C SER A 124 -11.85 14.26 9.94
N ILE A 125 -11.38 13.01 9.97
CA ILE A 125 -12.21 11.81 9.95
C ILE A 125 -11.84 10.95 11.16
N PRO A 126 -12.81 10.52 11.99
CA PRO A 126 -12.55 9.62 13.11
C PRO A 126 -11.96 8.29 12.63
N VAL A 127 -10.88 7.85 13.28
CA VAL A 127 -10.19 6.58 13.00
C VAL A 127 -9.78 5.90 14.30
N ASP A 128 -9.29 4.66 14.22
CA ASP A 128 -8.73 4.02 15.42
C ASP A 128 -7.44 4.71 15.88
N GLN A 129 -7.19 4.72 17.19
CA GLN A 129 -5.99 5.34 17.78
C GLN A 129 -4.68 4.62 17.48
N THR A 130 -4.70 3.50 16.80
CA THR A 130 -3.50 2.70 16.51
C THR A 130 -3.45 2.23 15.08
N GLY A 131 -2.26 2.21 14.51
CA GLY A 131 -2.00 1.64 13.19
C GLY A 131 -1.29 2.59 12.24
N THR A 132 -1.07 2.10 11.04
CA THR A 132 -0.52 2.90 9.94
C THR A 132 -1.65 3.22 8.98
N TYR A 133 -1.75 4.46 8.61
CA TYR A 133 -2.77 5.00 7.71
C TYR A 133 -2.11 5.60 6.48
N ARG A 134 -2.88 5.75 5.40
CA ARG A 134 -2.53 6.58 4.26
C ARG A 134 -3.75 7.35 3.77
N ALA A 135 -3.50 8.55 3.28
CA ALA A 135 -4.46 9.29 2.51
C ALA A 135 -4.02 9.29 1.04
N ILE A 136 -4.95 8.99 0.15
CA ILE A 136 -4.80 9.10 -1.30
C ILE A 136 -5.55 10.34 -1.71
N PHE A 137 -4.84 11.31 -2.27
CA PHE A 137 -5.36 12.60 -2.71
C PHE A 137 -5.49 12.61 -4.23
N LYS A 138 -6.59 13.16 -4.71
CA LYS A 138 -6.76 13.52 -6.11
C LYS A 138 -7.33 14.93 -6.17
N LEU A 139 -6.50 15.89 -6.55
CA LEU A 139 -6.89 17.29 -6.78
C LEU A 139 -7.06 17.51 -8.28
N GLU A 140 -8.25 17.89 -8.69
CA GLU A 140 -8.62 18.24 -10.06
C GLU A 140 -8.84 19.76 -10.14
N ILE A 141 -7.99 20.47 -10.87
CA ILE A 141 -8.09 21.92 -11.12
C ILE A 141 -8.64 22.12 -12.53
N PHE A 142 -9.90 22.47 -12.60
CA PHE A 142 -10.59 22.68 -13.88
C PHE A 142 -10.25 24.05 -14.44
N GLY A 143 -9.80 24.07 -15.67
CA GLY A 143 -9.60 25.29 -16.45
C GLY A 143 -10.67 25.45 -17.52
N THR A 144 -10.55 26.53 -18.30
CA THR A 144 -11.46 26.82 -19.42
C THR A 144 -11.29 25.86 -20.59
N THR A 145 -10.13 25.25 -20.76
CA THR A 145 -9.78 24.38 -21.90
C THR A 145 -9.35 22.97 -21.50
N ASP A 146 -8.79 22.80 -20.29
CA ASP A 146 -8.21 21.56 -19.80
C ASP A 146 -8.38 21.42 -18.27
N THR A 147 -7.90 20.31 -17.73
CA THR A 147 -7.94 20.02 -16.28
C THR A 147 -6.59 19.50 -15.85
N ASP A 148 -5.97 20.15 -14.86
CA ASP A 148 -4.81 19.60 -14.18
C ASP A 148 -5.28 18.55 -13.15
N VAL A 149 -4.63 17.40 -13.13
CA VAL A 149 -4.89 16.34 -12.14
C VAL A 149 -3.61 16.07 -11.37
N ILE A 150 -3.68 16.26 -10.06
CA ILE A 150 -2.56 16.08 -9.13
C ILE A 150 -2.94 14.97 -8.16
N GLU A 151 -2.16 13.89 -8.16
CA GLU A 151 -2.37 12.76 -7.27
C GLU A 151 -1.17 12.61 -6.33
N ASP A 152 -1.44 12.33 -5.05
CA ASP A 152 -0.41 12.06 -4.05
C ASP A 152 -0.91 11.04 -3.03
N THR A 153 0.03 10.36 -2.37
CA THR A 153 -0.26 9.39 -1.31
C THR A 153 0.65 9.63 -0.12
N ILE A 154 0.08 10.06 1.00
CA ILE A 154 0.81 10.37 2.22
C ILE A 154 0.50 9.34 3.30
N ASN A 155 1.56 8.80 3.93
CA ASN A 155 1.43 7.84 5.01
C ASN A 155 1.61 8.52 6.38
N SER A 156 0.84 8.06 7.38
CA SER A 156 0.96 8.50 8.77
C SER A 156 0.84 7.30 9.71
N VAL A 157 1.52 7.37 10.84
CA VAL A 157 1.35 6.42 11.95
C VAL A 157 0.56 7.12 13.04
N ALA A 158 -0.50 6.47 13.53
CA ALA A 158 -1.29 7.01 14.63
C ALA A 158 -0.44 7.17 15.90
N SER A 159 -0.54 8.32 16.53
CA SER A 159 0.21 8.70 17.72
C SER A 159 -0.71 9.27 18.80
#